data_f5c74207a28511c86c38b4c6559c7b74
#
_entry.id   f5c74207a28511c86c38b4c6559c7b74
#
_cell.length_a   1.000
_cell.length_b   1.000
_cell.length_c   1.000
_cell.angle_alpha   90.00
_cell.angle_beta   90.00
_cell.angle_gamma   90.00
#
_symmetry.space_group_name_H-M   'P 1'
#
loop_
_entity.id
_entity.type
_entity.pdbx_description
1 polymer ?
#
loop_
_entity_poly.entity_id
_entity_poly.type
_entity_poly.pdbx_seq_one_letter_code
_entity_poly.pdbx_strand_id
1 'polypeptide(L)'
;MFGESRGNAFYYTDMKYDVIVDYLVETVGAACTGLGDGDNSVSKGKEATMCDFFERYISGREWDDKRINQYILVAEGDIPYIYNGKYYERAGEIDLRSIVKRVMEKIGIGVVYRQNSHIKIAHECLESLICNPQGQFNPDRRYIVFTNGVLDSEENRMLSFSPDYVTDIVLDFPYKKDFRLPLWDGFVKATIPDDGMRVALQMFTGGFLIDRNRFKIEYICYLVGGGCNGKSVLTGAIAGVFGKNLVSAYSPEQLFKSSQSMYYLADISGKLANICDDMSNKDVSGGDFKLLVSGAQFPARFPWGRPFIVTRVPLLLCNVNDIPPTTDDSNGHFRRQLPIICPNQIKEKDKDPQLTSKLATKDAKAAIFNWIYEGYKALVAENGKIEICQSIREVQDDIKEQSNSVRRWVKENGYMAVEPNGAADPRWRMMKDIMTEYKGYCHDYSEIAKSPKAVSKVLRDLGVRSKRCSNTTWYCLGIGSVPIEDSAESTAVSAPKEPERVPLNRPMPGIDTPASLMKDNGIKGAETEEDLPF
;
A
#
# COMPACT_ATOMS: atom_id res chain seq x y z
N MET A 1 -34.16 -0.99 22.50
CA MET A 1 -33.86 0.10 21.57
C MET A 1 -32.97 -0.45 20.44
N PHE A 2 -33.58 -1.23 19.56
CA PHE A 2 -32.94 -1.72 18.32
C PHE A 2 -33.98 -1.67 17.21
N GLY A 3 -34.05 -0.57 16.53
CA GLY A 3 -35.02 -0.43 15.44
C GLY A 3 -35.03 0.97 14.89
N GLU A 4 -33.99 1.32 14.06
CA GLU A 4 -34.10 2.50 13.17
C GLU A 4 -32.94 2.63 12.15
N SER A 5 -32.18 1.57 11.86
CA SER A 5 -31.11 1.67 10.83
C SER A 5 -31.28 0.76 9.60
N ARG A 6 -32.43 0.08 9.46
CA ARG A 6 -32.70 -0.79 8.29
C ARG A 6 -33.49 -0.14 7.15
N GLY A 7 -34.00 1.08 7.32
CA GLY A 7 -34.82 1.74 6.31
C GLY A 7 -34.04 2.41 5.16
N ASN A 8 -32.82 2.87 5.40
CA ASN A 8 -32.07 3.65 4.38
C ASN A 8 -31.13 2.83 3.48
N ALA A 9 -30.82 1.59 3.83
CA ALA A 9 -30.00 0.74 2.98
C ALA A 9 -30.76 0.17 1.77
N PHE A 10 -32.07 0.00 1.88
CA PHE A 10 -32.91 -0.54 0.80
C PHE A 10 -33.19 0.46 -0.32
N TYR A 11 -33.27 1.75 -0.03
CA TYR A 11 -33.56 2.78 -1.04
C TYR A 11 -32.33 3.12 -1.92
N TYR A 12 -31.12 2.91 -1.45
CA TYR A 12 -29.90 3.17 -2.24
C TYR A 12 -29.58 2.05 -3.22
N THR A 13 -30.03 0.81 -2.96
CA THR A 13 -29.84 -0.33 -3.85
C THR A 13 -30.83 -0.35 -5.01
N ASP A 14 -32.02 0.24 -4.88
CA ASP A 14 -33.05 0.20 -5.91
C ASP A 14 -32.78 1.12 -7.12
N MET A 15 -31.96 2.17 -6.95
CA MET A 15 -31.54 3.07 -8.05
C MET A 15 -30.17 2.71 -8.66
N LYS A 16 -29.44 1.80 -8.03
CA LYS A 16 -28.16 1.31 -8.52
C LYS A 16 -28.40 0.51 -9.80
N TYR A 17 -27.65 0.80 -10.83
CA TYR A 17 -27.76 0.15 -12.15
C TYR A 17 -29.01 0.48 -12.99
N ASP A 18 -29.73 1.55 -12.72
CA ASP A 18 -30.92 1.93 -13.52
C ASP A 18 -30.61 2.02 -15.00
N VAL A 19 -29.48 2.60 -15.37
CA VAL A 19 -29.04 2.75 -16.77
C VAL A 19 -28.96 1.40 -17.49
N ILE A 20 -28.36 0.39 -16.86
CA ILE A 20 -28.26 -0.94 -17.46
C ILE A 20 -29.61 -1.67 -17.43
N VAL A 21 -30.39 -1.51 -16.37
CA VAL A 21 -31.75 -2.10 -16.30
C VAL A 21 -32.65 -1.53 -17.37
N ASP A 22 -32.70 -0.22 -17.57
CA ASP A 22 -33.52 0.43 -18.56
C ASP A 22 -33.10 0.02 -19.98
N TYR A 23 -31.81 -0.02 -20.26
CA TYR A 23 -31.28 -0.52 -21.51
C TYR A 23 -31.70 -1.98 -21.79
N LEU A 24 -31.54 -2.86 -20.79
CA LEU A 24 -31.92 -4.27 -20.92
C LEU A 24 -33.44 -4.44 -21.09
N VAL A 25 -34.23 -3.63 -20.41
CA VAL A 25 -35.72 -3.64 -20.56
C VAL A 25 -36.11 -3.25 -21.97
N GLU A 26 -35.50 -2.20 -22.53
CA GLU A 26 -35.78 -1.77 -23.90
C GLU A 26 -35.45 -2.89 -24.91
N THR A 27 -34.28 -3.48 -24.77
CA THR A 27 -33.76 -4.48 -25.73
C THR A 27 -34.46 -5.84 -25.59
N VAL A 28 -34.59 -6.35 -24.34
CA VAL A 28 -35.27 -7.64 -24.07
C VAL A 28 -36.79 -7.49 -24.26
N GLY A 29 -37.35 -6.35 -23.87
CA GLY A 29 -38.75 -6.04 -24.09
C GLY A 29 -39.14 -6.10 -25.57
N ALA A 30 -38.34 -5.52 -26.44
CA ALA A 30 -38.53 -5.61 -27.89
C ALA A 30 -38.52 -7.06 -28.40
N ALA A 31 -37.60 -7.92 -27.90
CA ALA A 31 -37.54 -9.34 -28.25
C ALA A 31 -38.72 -10.15 -27.68
N CYS A 32 -39.33 -9.73 -26.59
CA CYS A 32 -40.46 -10.39 -25.95
C CYS A 32 -41.85 -9.93 -26.43
N THR A 33 -41.96 -8.86 -27.21
CA THR A 33 -43.26 -8.28 -27.67
C THR A 33 -44.11 -9.22 -28.52
N GLY A 34 -43.57 -10.31 -29.06
CA GLY A 34 -44.32 -11.32 -29.78
C GLY A 34 -44.95 -12.43 -28.93
N LEU A 35 -44.69 -12.43 -27.61
CA LEU A 35 -45.14 -13.45 -26.68
C LEU A 35 -46.33 -12.91 -25.86
N GLY A 36 -47.55 -13.45 -26.05
CA GLY A 36 -48.79 -12.98 -25.43
C GLY A 36 -48.79 -12.97 -23.91
N ASP A 37 -49.71 -12.22 -23.29
CA ASP A 37 -49.82 -12.11 -21.83
C ASP A 37 -50.74 -13.20 -21.24
N GLY A 38 -50.27 -13.92 -20.21
CA GLY A 38 -51.16 -14.60 -19.26
C GLY A 38 -51.06 -16.12 -19.08
N ASP A 39 -50.28 -16.86 -19.87
CA ASP A 39 -50.13 -18.31 -19.70
C ASP A 39 -48.74 -18.70 -19.16
N ASN A 40 -48.67 -19.77 -18.40
CA ASN A 40 -47.40 -20.33 -17.85
C ASN A 40 -46.41 -20.71 -18.96
N SER A 41 -46.87 -21.10 -20.13
CA SER A 41 -46.05 -21.39 -21.32
C SER A 41 -45.39 -20.12 -21.87
N VAL A 42 -46.09 -18.99 -21.81
CA VAL A 42 -45.63 -17.67 -22.25
C VAL A 42 -44.57 -17.13 -21.32
N SER A 43 -44.75 -17.33 -20.01
CA SER A 43 -43.73 -16.94 -19.01
C SER A 43 -42.44 -17.74 -19.21
N LYS A 44 -42.52 -19.04 -19.52
CA LYS A 44 -41.35 -19.87 -19.87
C LYS A 44 -40.67 -19.41 -21.16
N GLY A 45 -41.46 -19.01 -22.16
CA GLY A 45 -40.95 -18.46 -23.41
C GLY A 45 -40.18 -17.16 -23.21
N LYS A 46 -40.73 -16.24 -22.41
CA LYS A 46 -40.07 -14.99 -22.01
C LYS A 46 -38.78 -15.24 -21.20
N GLU A 47 -38.81 -16.22 -20.30
CA GLU A 47 -37.62 -16.65 -19.54
C GLU A 47 -36.55 -17.22 -20.44
N ALA A 48 -36.89 -18.14 -21.34
CA ALA A 48 -35.96 -18.72 -22.30
C ALA A 48 -35.35 -17.65 -23.21
N THR A 49 -36.18 -16.72 -23.71
CA THR A 49 -35.71 -15.57 -24.50
C THR A 49 -34.76 -14.69 -23.74
N MET A 50 -35.03 -14.48 -22.46
CA MET A 50 -34.19 -13.68 -21.57
C MET A 50 -32.86 -14.37 -21.26
N CYS A 51 -32.87 -15.69 -21.01
CA CYS A 51 -31.66 -16.48 -20.84
C CYS A 51 -30.80 -16.47 -22.10
N ASP A 52 -31.42 -16.74 -23.27
CA ASP A 52 -30.74 -16.72 -24.56
C ASP A 52 -30.18 -15.32 -24.89
N PHE A 53 -30.95 -14.27 -24.57
CA PHE A 53 -30.51 -12.89 -24.74
C PHE A 53 -29.31 -12.56 -23.85
N PHE A 54 -29.39 -12.86 -22.56
CA PHE A 54 -28.28 -12.63 -21.64
C PHE A 54 -27.04 -13.46 -22.00
N GLU A 55 -27.23 -14.72 -22.40
CA GLU A 55 -26.15 -15.59 -22.85
C GLU A 55 -25.46 -15.04 -24.09
N ARG A 56 -26.22 -14.65 -25.11
CA ARG A 56 -25.69 -14.03 -26.33
C ARG A 56 -25.05 -12.68 -26.06
N TYR A 57 -25.69 -11.88 -25.24
CA TYR A 57 -25.28 -10.56 -24.85
C TYR A 57 -23.94 -10.57 -24.11
N ILE A 58 -23.79 -11.48 -23.17
CA ILE A 58 -22.60 -11.61 -22.34
C ILE A 58 -21.50 -12.36 -23.08
N SER A 59 -21.85 -13.35 -23.92
CA SER A 59 -20.88 -14.09 -24.73
C SER A 59 -20.34 -13.31 -25.93
N GLY A 60 -20.87 -12.14 -26.21
CA GLY A 60 -20.41 -11.28 -27.32
C GLY A 60 -20.58 -11.85 -28.69
N ARG A 61 -21.45 -12.86 -28.87
CA ARG A 61 -21.46 -13.69 -30.08
C ARG A 61 -22.13 -13.09 -31.31
N GLU A 62 -22.94 -12.04 -31.27
CA GLU A 62 -23.61 -11.55 -32.50
C GLU A 62 -24.27 -10.17 -32.40
N TRP A 63 -23.76 -9.23 -31.66
CA TRP A 63 -24.37 -7.91 -31.58
C TRP A 63 -23.44 -6.82 -32.10
N ASP A 64 -23.85 -6.18 -33.20
CA ASP A 64 -23.18 -5.01 -33.79
C ASP A 64 -23.30 -3.75 -32.91
N ASP A 65 -24.05 -3.80 -31.79
CA ASP A 65 -24.21 -2.66 -30.91
C ASP A 65 -23.09 -2.62 -29.84
N LYS A 66 -22.04 -1.86 -30.15
CA LYS A 66 -20.89 -1.63 -29.29
C LYS A 66 -21.22 -1.16 -27.87
N ARG A 67 -22.43 -0.66 -27.61
CA ARG A 67 -22.81 -0.14 -26.27
C ARG A 67 -22.92 -1.21 -25.20
N ILE A 68 -23.22 -2.42 -25.57
CA ILE A 68 -23.49 -3.52 -24.66
C ILE A 68 -22.22 -4.02 -23.97
N ASN A 69 -21.14 -4.22 -24.73
CA ASN A 69 -19.85 -4.64 -24.20
C ASN A 69 -19.20 -3.57 -23.30
N GLN A 70 -19.76 -2.36 -23.26
CA GLN A 70 -19.27 -1.24 -22.46
C GLN A 70 -19.83 -1.22 -21.03
N TYR A 71 -20.89 -1.97 -20.71
CA TYR A 71 -21.54 -1.88 -19.39
C TYR A 71 -21.10 -2.95 -18.40
N ILE A 72 -20.59 -4.08 -18.85
CA ILE A 72 -20.12 -5.17 -18.00
C ILE A 72 -18.75 -5.64 -18.49
N LEU A 73 -17.75 -5.56 -17.62
CA LEU A 73 -16.36 -5.92 -17.88
C LEU A 73 -15.85 -6.87 -16.81
N VAL A 74 -14.84 -7.68 -17.11
CA VAL A 74 -14.22 -8.61 -16.17
C VAL A 74 -12.77 -8.25 -15.91
N ALA A 75 -12.38 -8.14 -14.63
CA ALA A 75 -11.02 -7.88 -14.20
C ALA A 75 -10.23 -9.17 -13.89
N GLU A 76 -8.97 -8.99 -13.54
CA GLU A 76 -8.12 -10.07 -13.00
C GLU A 76 -8.82 -10.79 -11.84
N GLY A 77 -8.72 -12.13 -11.82
CA GLY A 77 -9.35 -12.97 -10.79
C GLY A 77 -10.86 -13.15 -10.97
N ASP A 78 -11.36 -13.02 -12.21
CA ASP A 78 -12.76 -13.26 -12.59
C ASP A 78 -13.76 -12.33 -11.87
N ILE A 79 -13.37 -11.09 -11.64
CA ILE A 79 -14.18 -10.10 -10.94
C ILE A 79 -14.98 -9.27 -11.93
N PRO A 80 -16.33 -9.30 -11.92
CA PRO A 80 -17.14 -8.46 -12.79
C PRO A 80 -17.18 -7.01 -12.30
N TYR A 81 -17.17 -6.08 -13.25
CA TYR A 81 -17.40 -4.66 -13.08
C TYR A 81 -18.59 -4.22 -13.93
N ILE A 82 -19.51 -3.47 -13.34
CA ILE A 82 -20.73 -3.00 -13.98
C ILE A 82 -20.75 -1.47 -13.96
N TYR A 83 -21.05 -0.86 -15.11
CA TYR A 83 -21.24 0.58 -15.19
C TYR A 83 -22.54 1.01 -14.51
N ASN A 84 -22.47 1.91 -13.53
CA ASN A 84 -23.60 2.34 -12.72
C ASN A 84 -24.23 3.67 -13.19
N GLY A 85 -23.86 4.17 -14.37
CA GLY A 85 -24.27 5.46 -14.91
C GLY A 85 -23.24 6.58 -14.71
N LYS A 86 -22.21 6.35 -13.89
CA LYS A 86 -21.12 7.29 -13.64
C LYS A 86 -19.74 6.65 -13.80
N TYR A 87 -19.60 5.43 -13.33
CA TYR A 87 -18.33 4.70 -13.33
C TYR A 87 -18.56 3.18 -13.27
N TYR A 88 -17.50 2.42 -13.47
CA TYR A 88 -17.53 0.96 -13.30
C TYR A 88 -17.34 0.59 -11.84
N GLU A 89 -18.28 -0.14 -11.29
CA GLU A 89 -18.29 -0.61 -9.91
C GLU A 89 -18.11 -2.12 -9.87
N ARG A 90 -17.25 -2.60 -8.96
CA ARG A 90 -17.11 -4.03 -8.70
C ARG A 90 -18.46 -4.60 -8.28
N ALA A 91 -18.91 -5.62 -8.97
CA ALA A 91 -20.18 -6.29 -8.74
C ALA A 91 -19.97 -7.74 -8.32
N GLY A 92 -20.94 -8.28 -7.60
CA GLY A 92 -21.00 -9.69 -7.27
C GLY A 92 -22.23 -10.35 -7.91
N GLU A 93 -22.39 -11.64 -7.69
CA GLU A 93 -23.57 -12.40 -8.14
C GLU A 93 -24.87 -11.78 -7.61
N ILE A 94 -24.86 -11.21 -6.40
CA ILE A 94 -26.02 -10.54 -5.79
C ILE A 94 -26.45 -9.31 -6.61
N ASP A 95 -25.49 -8.54 -7.11
CA ASP A 95 -25.77 -7.37 -7.95
C ASP A 95 -26.39 -7.79 -9.29
N LEU A 96 -25.85 -8.83 -9.90
CA LEU A 96 -26.40 -9.42 -11.14
C LEU A 96 -27.81 -9.96 -10.91
N ARG A 97 -28.05 -10.66 -9.81
CA ARG A 97 -29.39 -11.13 -9.44
C ARG A 97 -30.39 -9.98 -9.29
N SER A 98 -29.97 -8.86 -8.70
CA SER A 98 -30.81 -7.66 -8.57
C SER A 98 -31.15 -7.06 -9.93
N ILE A 99 -30.18 -6.93 -10.84
CA ILE A 99 -30.38 -6.42 -12.19
C ILE A 99 -31.36 -7.32 -12.95
N VAL A 100 -31.11 -8.63 -13.01
CA VAL A 100 -31.96 -9.60 -13.69
C VAL A 100 -33.38 -9.55 -13.15
N LYS A 101 -33.56 -9.56 -11.83
CA LYS A 101 -34.88 -9.48 -11.19
C LYS A 101 -35.64 -8.22 -11.59
N ARG A 102 -35.00 -7.07 -11.59
CA ARG A 102 -35.60 -5.78 -11.97
C ARG A 102 -36.00 -5.74 -13.44
N VAL A 103 -35.16 -6.29 -14.33
CA VAL A 103 -35.51 -6.42 -15.74
C VAL A 103 -36.73 -7.31 -15.90
N MET A 104 -36.78 -8.50 -15.27
CA MET A 104 -37.92 -9.40 -15.29
C MET A 104 -39.20 -8.75 -14.78
N GLU A 105 -39.12 -7.92 -13.73
CA GLU A 105 -40.28 -7.17 -13.22
C GLU A 105 -40.79 -6.15 -14.20
N LYS A 106 -39.90 -5.38 -14.83
CA LYS A 106 -40.28 -4.34 -15.80
C LYS A 106 -40.89 -4.90 -17.11
N ILE A 107 -40.41 -6.07 -17.55
CA ILE A 107 -40.98 -6.74 -18.76
C ILE A 107 -42.18 -7.63 -18.47
N GLY A 108 -42.70 -7.64 -17.22
CA GLY A 108 -43.96 -8.31 -16.87
C GLY A 108 -43.86 -9.82 -16.65
N ILE A 109 -42.72 -10.39 -16.31
CA ILE A 109 -42.59 -11.82 -15.99
C ILE A 109 -43.25 -12.13 -14.65
N GLY A 110 -44.08 -13.19 -14.61
CA GLY A 110 -44.90 -13.58 -13.47
C GLY A 110 -44.09 -13.89 -12.20
N VAL A 111 -44.65 -13.57 -11.02
CA VAL A 111 -43.98 -13.66 -9.69
C VAL A 111 -43.42 -15.06 -9.39
N VAL A 112 -44.14 -16.13 -9.78
CA VAL A 112 -43.73 -17.52 -9.52
C VAL A 112 -42.45 -17.90 -10.27
N TYR A 113 -42.28 -17.44 -11.50
CA TYR A 113 -41.07 -17.66 -12.27
C TYR A 113 -39.89 -16.80 -11.76
N ARG A 114 -40.17 -15.58 -11.31
CA ARG A 114 -39.15 -14.68 -10.79
C ARG A 114 -38.40 -15.19 -9.57
N GLN A 115 -39.04 -16.06 -8.75
CA GLN A 115 -38.45 -16.48 -7.47
C GLN A 115 -37.14 -17.28 -7.60
N ASN A 116 -37.01 -18.11 -8.64
CA ASN A 116 -35.84 -18.97 -8.81
C ASN A 116 -35.06 -18.65 -10.10
N SER A 117 -35.73 -18.23 -11.17
CA SER A 117 -35.12 -18.01 -12.49
C SER A 117 -34.06 -16.92 -12.48
N HIS A 118 -34.30 -15.82 -11.74
CA HIS A 118 -33.30 -14.74 -11.65
C HIS A 118 -31.97 -15.19 -11.03
N ILE A 119 -31.99 -16.16 -10.12
CA ILE A 119 -30.78 -16.72 -9.51
C ILE A 119 -30.01 -17.52 -10.54
N LYS A 120 -30.70 -18.38 -11.28
CA LYS A 120 -30.11 -19.22 -12.33
C LYS A 120 -29.53 -18.35 -13.45
N ILE A 121 -30.31 -17.40 -13.97
CA ILE A 121 -29.89 -16.48 -15.03
C ILE A 121 -28.66 -15.68 -14.58
N ALA A 122 -28.67 -15.12 -13.37
CA ALA A 122 -27.53 -14.37 -12.87
C ALA A 122 -26.26 -15.23 -12.73
N HIS A 123 -26.41 -16.49 -12.33
CA HIS A 123 -25.31 -17.43 -12.22
C HIS A 123 -24.75 -17.81 -13.60
N GLU A 124 -25.60 -18.18 -14.55
CA GLU A 124 -25.22 -18.49 -15.92
C GLU A 124 -24.56 -17.28 -16.61
N CYS A 125 -25.08 -16.06 -16.35
CA CYS A 125 -24.47 -14.82 -16.82
C CYS A 125 -23.04 -14.63 -16.28
N LEU A 126 -22.84 -14.85 -14.99
CA LEU A 126 -21.53 -14.73 -14.37
C LEU A 126 -20.54 -15.76 -14.92
N GLU A 127 -20.96 -17.02 -15.05
CA GLU A 127 -20.12 -18.06 -15.65
C GLU A 127 -19.76 -17.76 -17.11
N SER A 128 -20.71 -17.25 -17.90
CA SER A 128 -20.46 -16.87 -19.29
C SER A 128 -19.49 -15.69 -19.40
N LEU A 129 -19.60 -14.69 -18.51
CA LEU A 129 -18.65 -13.56 -18.41
C LEU A 129 -17.22 -14.03 -18.09
N ILE A 130 -17.09 -15.00 -17.18
CA ILE A 130 -15.80 -15.56 -16.76
C ILE A 130 -15.19 -16.41 -17.89
N CYS A 131 -16.02 -17.22 -18.57
CA CYS A 131 -15.55 -18.12 -19.63
C CYS A 131 -15.24 -17.42 -20.96
N ASN A 132 -15.81 -16.24 -21.22
CA ASN A 132 -15.67 -15.51 -22.46
C ASN A 132 -15.39 -14.01 -22.21
N PRO A 133 -14.22 -13.65 -21.71
CA PRO A 133 -13.89 -12.26 -21.35
C PRO A 133 -13.65 -11.41 -22.60
N GLN A 134 -14.68 -11.11 -23.37
CA GLN A 134 -14.58 -10.19 -24.51
C GLN A 134 -14.47 -8.72 -24.08
N GLY A 135 -14.88 -8.41 -22.85
CA GLY A 135 -14.70 -7.11 -22.23
C GLY A 135 -13.81 -7.21 -20.99
N GLN A 136 -12.50 -7.16 -21.18
CA GLN A 136 -11.59 -7.05 -20.03
C GLN A 136 -11.70 -5.66 -19.40
N PHE A 137 -11.90 -5.64 -18.08
CA PHE A 137 -11.73 -4.42 -17.32
C PHE A 137 -10.24 -4.10 -17.26
N ASN A 138 -9.83 -3.27 -18.22
CA ASN A 138 -8.47 -2.73 -18.28
C ASN A 138 -8.54 -1.22 -17.98
N PRO A 139 -8.51 -0.83 -16.71
CA PRO A 139 -8.71 0.55 -16.32
C PRO A 139 -7.56 1.43 -16.79
N ASP A 140 -7.96 2.53 -17.44
CA ASP A 140 -7.03 3.58 -17.82
C ASP A 140 -6.89 4.59 -16.68
N ARG A 141 -5.71 4.71 -16.11
CA ARG A 141 -5.40 5.67 -15.04
C ARG A 141 -5.38 7.13 -15.51
N ARG A 142 -5.54 7.38 -16.80
CA ARG A 142 -5.77 8.71 -17.34
C ARG A 142 -7.05 9.34 -16.80
N TYR A 143 -8.09 8.53 -16.58
CA TYR A 143 -9.40 9.02 -16.16
C TYR A 143 -9.60 8.84 -14.66
N ILE A 144 -10.04 9.92 -14.00
CA ILE A 144 -10.31 9.95 -12.57
C ILE A 144 -11.74 10.46 -12.36
N VAL A 145 -12.58 9.64 -11.75
CA VAL A 145 -13.99 9.97 -11.50
C VAL A 145 -14.12 10.75 -10.19
N PHE A 146 -14.79 11.88 -10.26
CA PHE A 146 -15.20 12.71 -9.13
C PHE A 146 -16.72 12.77 -9.05
N THR A 147 -17.28 13.32 -7.98
CA THR A 147 -18.74 13.46 -7.84
C THR A 147 -19.35 14.42 -8.86
N ASN A 148 -18.55 15.29 -9.48
CA ASN A 148 -18.99 16.31 -10.45
C ASN A 148 -18.50 16.06 -11.90
N GLY A 149 -17.94 14.89 -12.21
CA GLY A 149 -17.50 14.54 -13.56
C GLY A 149 -16.26 13.66 -13.58
N VAL A 150 -15.64 13.52 -14.73
CA VAL A 150 -14.42 12.74 -14.95
C VAL A 150 -13.28 13.68 -15.32
N LEU A 151 -12.18 13.63 -14.57
CA LEU A 151 -10.96 14.35 -14.91
C LEU A 151 -10.14 13.52 -15.91
N ASP A 152 -9.89 14.07 -17.08
CA ASP A 152 -8.83 13.63 -17.97
C ASP A 152 -7.49 14.19 -17.43
N SER A 153 -6.69 13.35 -16.82
CA SER A 153 -5.46 13.78 -16.13
C SER A 153 -4.34 14.21 -17.09
N GLU A 154 -4.37 13.75 -18.34
CA GLU A 154 -3.38 14.16 -19.35
C GLU A 154 -3.71 15.52 -19.95
N GLU A 155 -4.99 15.79 -20.24
CA GLU A 155 -5.43 17.05 -20.78
C GLU A 155 -5.84 18.08 -19.72
N ASN A 156 -5.86 17.69 -18.44
CA ASN A 156 -6.25 18.52 -17.30
C ASN A 156 -7.61 19.22 -17.52
N ARG A 157 -8.59 18.47 -18.02
CA ARG A 157 -9.96 18.95 -18.28
C ARG A 157 -11.01 18.03 -17.68
N MET A 158 -12.12 18.63 -17.29
CA MET A 158 -13.30 17.87 -16.83
C MET A 158 -14.16 17.43 -18.01
N LEU A 159 -14.62 16.17 -17.95
CA LEU A 159 -15.48 15.51 -18.90
C LEU A 159 -16.80 15.12 -18.22
N SER A 160 -17.86 14.92 -19.02
CA SER A 160 -19.11 14.30 -18.54
C SER A 160 -18.89 12.82 -18.29
N PHE A 161 -19.75 12.20 -17.47
CA PHE A 161 -19.73 10.76 -17.27
C PHE A 161 -20.02 10.00 -18.59
N SER A 162 -19.23 8.96 -18.86
CA SER A 162 -19.42 8.08 -20.02
C SER A 162 -18.89 6.68 -19.70
N PRO A 163 -19.53 5.62 -20.21
CA PRO A 163 -19.00 4.25 -20.13
C PRO A 163 -17.69 4.07 -20.93
N ASP A 164 -17.33 5.02 -21.80
CA ASP A 164 -16.08 4.97 -22.55
C ASP A 164 -14.84 5.17 -21.65
N TYR A 165 -15.02 5.75 -20.47
CA TYR A 165 -13.93 6.00 -19.51
C TYR A 165 -13.84 4.84 -18.52
N VAL A 166 -13.15 3.78 -18.94
CA VAL A 166 -12.93 2.59 -18.10
C VAL A 166 -11.85 2.92 -17.08
N THR A 167 -12.26 3.17 -15.83
CA THR A 167 -11.35 3.50 -14.73
C THR A 167 -11.86 2.92 -13.40
N ASP A 168 -10.93 2.57 -12.52
CA ASP A 168 -11.19 2.15 -11.14
C ASP A 168 -10.91 3.27 -10.13
N ILE A 169 -10.44 4.43 -10.59
CA ILE A 169 -10.15 5.57 -9.71
C ILE A 169 -11.41 6.41 -9.53
N VAL A 170 -12.11 6.16 -8.42
CA VAL A 170 -13.36 6.85 -8.07
C VAL A 170 -13.21 7.55 -6.72
N LEU A 171 -13.40 8.87 -6.72
CA LEU A 171 -13.22 9.74 -5.56
C LEU A 171 -14.56 10.33 -5.12
N ASP A 172 -14.80 10.38 -3.80
CA ASP A 172 -16.10 10.71 -3.18
C ASP A 172 -16.33 12.22 -2.94
N PHE A 173 -15.55 13.07 -3.61
CA PHE A 173 -15.62 14.53 -3.49
C PHE A 173 -15.58 15.20 -4.88
N PRO A 174 -16.00 16.48 -5.01
CA PRO A 174 -15.93 17.18 -6.27
C PRO A 174 -14.49 17.63 -6.58
N TYR A 175 -14.09 17.51 -7.85
CA TYR A 175 -12.86 18.13 -8.32
C TYR A 175 -13.00 19.66 -8.32
N LYS A 176 -12.04 20.35 -7.71
CA LYS A 176 -11.93 21.81 -7.65
C LYS A 176 -10.57 22.20 -8.20
N LYS A 177 -10.55 22.60 -9.47
CA LYS A 177 -9.29 22.96 -10.16
C LYS A 177 -8.51 24.01 -9.36
N ASP A 178 -7.21 23.77 -9.18
CA ASP A 178 -6.24 24.67 -8.52
C ASP A 178 -6.60 25.06 -7.06
N PHE A 179 -7.56 24.39 -6.46
CA PHE A 179 -7.95 24.66 -5.07
C PHE A 179 -6.86 24.23 -4.09
N ARG A 180 -6.51 25.13 -3.18
CA ARG A 180 -5.51 24.95 -2.13
C ARG A 180 -6.12 25.12 -0.76
N LEU A 181 -5.54 24.47 0.23
CA LEU A 181 -5.92 24.62 1.64
C LEU A 181 -4.68 24.96 2.46
N PRO A 182 -4.57 26.22 2.98
CA PRO A 182 -3.41 26.64 3.77
C PRO A 182 -3.11 25.74 4.97
N LEU A 183 -4.16 25.13 5.55
CA LEU A 183 -4.01 24.14 6.63
C LEU A 183 -3.17 22.95 6.18
N TRP A 184 -3.43 22.41 4.98
CA TRP A 184 -2.66 21.30 4.43
C TRP A 184 -1.22 21.70 4.13
N ASP A 185 -1.03 22.80 3.42
CA ASP A 185 0.30 23.27 3.02
C ASP A 185 1.17 23.56 4.26
N GLY A 186 0.61 24.21 5.28
CA GLY A 186 1.27 24.46 6.55
C GLY A 186 1.60 23.19 7.32
N PHE A 187 0.66 22.22 7.36
CA PHE A 187 0.86 20.95 8.03
C PHE A 187 1.98 20.12 7.38
N VAL A 188 1.98 19.98 6.06
CA VAL A 188 3.03 19.24 5.34
C VAL A 188 4.39 19.89 5.54
N LYS A 189 4.47 21.24 5.48
CA LYS A 189 5.71 21.98 5.73
C LYS A 189 6.23 21.83 7.16
N ALA A 190 5.34 21.79 8.14
CA ALA A 190 5.72 21.58 9.53
C ALA A 190 6.20 20.14 9.81
N THR A 191 5.56 19.15 9.17
CA THR A 191 5.90 17.73 9.31
C THR A 191 7.21 17.39 8.61
N ILE A 192 7.43 17.95 7.41
CA ILE A 192 8.61 17.73 6.56
C ILE A 192 9.20 19.09 6.22
N PRO A 193 10.11 19.63 7.05
CA PRO A 193 10.70 20.96 6.83
C PRO A 193 11.57 21.07 5.58
N ASP A 194 12.22 19.98 5.17
CA ASP A 194 13.08 19.93 3.99
C ASP A 194 12.25 20.04 2.70
N ASP A 195 12.54 21.06 1.88
CA ASP A 195 11.82 21.34 0.64
C ASP A 195 12.01 20.20 -0.39
N GLY A 196 13.22 19.68 -0.51
CA GLY A 196 13.51 18.61 -1.46
C GLY A 196 12.82 17.31 -1.10
N MET A 197 12.76 16.97 0.20
CA MET A 197 12.02 15.80 0.69
C MET A 197 10.51 15.97 0.46
N ARG A 198 9.95 17.19 0.64
CA ARG A 198 8.54 17.44 0.33
C ARG A 198 8.21 17.26 -1.15
N VAL A 199 9.05 17.77 -2.03
CA VAL A 199 8.91 17.59 -3.48
C VAL A 199 8.99 16.11 -3.84
N ALA A 200 9.96 15.39 -3.30
CA ALA A 200 10.11 13.95 -3.53
C ALA A 200 8.87 13.15 -3.06
N LEU A 201 8.32 13.47 -1.88
CA LEU A 201 7.08 12.85 -1.39
C LEU A 201 5.89 13.21 -2.28
N GLN A 202 5.77 14.46 -2.71
CA GLN A 202 4.72 14.93 -3.60
C GLN A 202 4.76 14.18 -4.94
N MET A 203 5.93 14.05 -5.55
CA MET A 203 6.13 13.26 -6.76
C MET A 203 5.83 11.78 -6.54
N PHE A 204 6.29 11.21 -5.41
CA PHE A 204 6.03 9.81 -5.08
C PHE A 204 4.52 9.53 -4.94
N THR A 205 3.79 10.39 -4.21
CA THR A 205 2.32 10.25 -4.07
C THR A 205 1.58 10.51 -5.39
N GLY A 206 2.11 11.40 -6.23
CA GLY A 206 1.65 11.59 -7.61
C GLY A 206 1.76 10.31 -8.44
N GLY A 207 2.76 9.48 -8.15
CA GLY A 207 2.95 8.16 -8.75
C GLY A 207 1.80 7.18 -8.50
N PHE A 208 0.94 7.40 -7.49
CA PHE A 208 -0.27 6.59 -7.27
C PHE A 208 -1.23 6.68 -8.46
N LEU A 209 -1.23 7.79 -9.17
CA LEU A 209 -2.06 8.03 -10.35
C LEU A 209 -1.42 7.54 -11.67
N ILE A 210 -0.22 6.97 -11.62
CA ILE A 210 0.52 6.51 -12.80
C ILE A 210 0.37 4.99 -12.98
N ASP A 211 0.14 4.56 -14.21
CA ASP A 211 0.35 3.15 -14.55
C ASP A 211 1.85 2.84 -14.54
N ARG A 212 2.27 1.96 -13.64
CA ARG A 212 3.68 1.54 -13.50
C ARG A 212 4.23 0.78 -14.72
N ASN A 213 3.36 0.34 -15.63
CA ASN A 213 3.77 -0.19 -16.92
C ASN A 213 4.25 0.91 -17.86
N ARG A 214 3.73 2.14 -17.71
CA ARG A 214 4.17 3.32 -18.47
C ARG A 214 5.50 3.89 -17.94
N PHE A 215 5.60 4.02 -16.61
CA PHE A 215 6.81 4.54 -15.96
C PHE A 215 7.24 3.63 -14.81
N LYS A 216 8.51 3.19 -14.82
CA LYS A 216 9.08 2.37 -13.76
C LYS A 216 9.41 3.22 -12.53
N ILE A 217 8.51 3.23 -11.55
CA ILE A 217 8.75 3.84 -10.24
C ILE A 217 9.18 2.73 -9.29
N GLU A 218 10.49 2.62 -9.05
CA GLU A 218 11.11 1.54 -8.27
C GLU A 218 11.46 1.98 -6.84
N TYR A 219 10.53 2.62 -6.13
CA TYR A 219 10.75 3.09 -4.76
C TYR A 219 9.70 2.53 -3.79
N ILE A 220 10.17 2.25 -2.55
CA ILE A 220 9.35 2.23 -1.35
C ILE A 220 9.64 3.53 -0.59
N CYS A 221 8.61 4.25 -0.19
CA CYS A 221 8.76 5.48 0.58
C CYS A 221 8.63 5.17 2.08
N TYR A 222 9.61 5.59 2.85
CA TYR A 222 9.61 5.54 4.31
C TYR A 222 9.45 6.95 4.87
N LEU A 223 8.38 7.19 5.64
CA LEU A 223 8.28 8.37 6.50
C LEU A 223 8.94 8.03 7.83
N VAL A 224 10.11 8.62 8.07
CA VAL A 224 10.99 8.28 9.19
C VAL A 224 10.88 9.32 10.30
N GLY A 225 10.73 8.88 11.55
CA GLY A 225 10.79 9.77 12.70
C GLY A 225 10.22 9.18 13.98
N GLY A 226 10.71 9.59 15.11
CA GLY A 226 10.21 9.19 16.43
C GLY A 226 8.76 9.63 16.65
N GLY A 227 8.03 9.06 17.58
CA GLY A 227 6.61 9.30 17.79
C GLY A 227 6.18 10.77 17.84
N CYS A 228 4.88 11.04 17.66
CA CYS A 228 4.26 12.37 17.77
C CYS A 228 4.75 13.42 16.76
N ASN A 229 5.05 13.05 15.54
CA ASN A 229 5.55 13.92 14.47
C ASN A 229 4.60 14.12 13.28
N GLY A 230 3.35 13.69 13.40
CA GLY A 230 2.32 13.90 12.36
C GLY A 230 2.31 12.88 11.21
N LYS A 231 3.20 11.89 11.16
CA LYS A 231 3.25 10.86 10.10
C LYS A 231 1.90 10.19 9.85
N SER A 232 1.28 9.64 10.90
CA SER A 232 -0.01 8.92 10.76
C SER A 232 -1.15 9.84 10.33
N VAL A 233 -1.12 11.12 10.68
CA VAL A 233 -2.09 12.11 10.19
C VAL A 233 -1.85 12.39 8.70
N LEU A 234 -0.59 12.49 8.29
CA LEU A 234 -0.19 12.72 6.90
C LEU A 234 -0.62 11.55 6.00
N THR A 235 -0.23 10.33 6.38
CA THR A 235 -0.60 9.11 5.64
C THR A 235 -2.09 8.85 5.65
N GLY A 236 -2.77 9.08 6.79
CA GLY A 236 -4.22 8.97 6.91
C GLY A 236 -4.97 9.98 6.03
N ALA A 237 -4.48 11.23 5.91
CA ALA A 237 -5.06 12.23 5.04
C ALA A 237 -4.89 11.85 3.55
N ILE A 238 -3.71 11.39 3.14
CA ILE A 238 -3.44 10.90 1.78
C ILE A 238 -4.31 9.67 1.47
N ALA A 239 -4.36 8.68 2.37
CA ALA A 239 -5.23 7.51 2.22
C ALA A 239 -6.72 7.90 2.13
N GLY A 240 -7.14 8.89 2.90
CA GLY A 240 -8.50 9.42 2.93
C GLY A 240 -8.97 10.04 1.61
N VAL A 241 -8.04 10.56 0.78
CA VAL A 241 -8.36 11.03 -0.58
C VAL A 241 -8.85 9.89 -1.46
N PHE A 242 -8.16 8.76 -1.43
CA PHE A 242 -8.45 7.62 -2.31
C PHE A 242 -9.49 6.65 -1.72
N GLY A 243 -9.58 6.57 -0.41
CA GLY A 243 -10.50 5.66 0.28
C GLY A 243 -10.05 4.19 0.26
N LYS A 244 -10.79 3.36 0.99
CA LYS A 244 -10.46 1.93 1.22
C LYS A 244 -10.43 1.08 -0.04
N ASN A 245 -11.17 1.47 -1.08
CA ASN A 245 -11.23 0.68 -2.32
C ASN A 245 -9.94 0.81 -3.14
N LEU A 246 -9.23 1.93 -3.02
CA LEU A 246 -8.03 2.24 -3.81
C LEU A 246 -6.73 2.13 -3.02
N VAL A 247 -6.81 2.01 -1.70
CA VAL A 247 -5.64 1.92 -0.81
C VAL A 247 -5.75 0.67 0.05
N SER A 248 -4.64 -0.06 0.17
CA SER A 248 -4.44 -1.15 1.13
C SER A 248 -3.49 -0.72 2.25
N ALA A 249 -3.42 -1.51 3.33
CA ALA A 249 -2.65 -1.15 4.53
C ALA A 249 -1.83 -2.33 5.10
N TYR A 250 -1.31 -3.19 4.22
CA TYR A 250 -0.53 -4.35 4.63
C TYR A 250 0.93 -3.97 4.92
N SER A 251 1.49 -4.53 5.99
CA SER A 251 2.92 -4.42 6.22
C SER A 251 3.71 -5.25 5.19
N PRO A 252 4.95 -4.85 4.84
CA PRO A 252 5.80 -5.65 3.97
C PRO A 252 5.98 -7.10 4.45
N GLU A 253 5.97 -7.34 5.76
CA GLU A 253 6.04 -8.69 6.33
C GLU A 253 4.81 -9.54 6.00
N GLN A 254 3.61 -8.95 6.07
CA GLN A 254 2.38 -9.64 5.68
C GLN A 254 2.40 -10.01 4.21
N LEU A 255 2.92 -9.13 3.36
CA LEU A 255 3.00 -9.35 1.92
C LEU A 255 4.02 -10.43 1.53
N PHE A 256 5.12 -10.62 2.31
CA PHE A 256 6.21 -11.51 1.89
C PHE A 256 6.42 -12.74 2.77
N LYS A 257 6.26 -12.59 4.09
CA LYS A 257 6.68 -13.65 5.05
C LYS A 257 5.50 -14.38 5.69
N SER A 258 4.28 -13.97 5.42
CA SER A 258 3.08 -14.63 5.95
C SER A 258 2.75 -15.90 5.15
N SER A 259 2.27 -16.92 5.82
CA SER A 259 1.67 -18.09 5.18
C SER A 259 0.42 -17.74 4.35
N GLN A 260 -0.16 -16.57 4.61
CA GLN A 260 -1.33 -16.03 3.91
C GLN A 260 -0.94 -14.94 2.88
N SER A 261 0.35 -14.75 2.59
CA SER A 261 0.84 -13.71 1.68
C SER A 261 0.12 -13.71 0.33
N MET A 262 -0.18 -14.88 -0.23
CA MET A 262 -0.90 -15.03 -1.50
C MET A 262 -2.28 -14.34 -1.50
N TYR A 263 -2.98 -14.31 -0.37
CA TYR A 263 -4.28 -13.64 -0.22
C TYR A 263 -4.12 -12.12 -0.08
N TYR A 264 -3.12 -11.68 0.70
CA TYR A 264 -2.80 -10.24 0.81
C TYR A 264 -2.33 -9.66 -0.53
N LEU A 265 -1.52 -10.43 -1.26
CA LEU A 265 -1.07 -10.06 -2.61
C LEU A 265 -2.25 -9.99 -3.60
N ALA A 266 -3.28 -10.84 -3.46
CA ALA A 266 -4.49 -10.74 -4.26
C ALA A 266 -5.29 -9.46 -3.93
N ASP A 267 -5.37 -9.08 -2.64
CA ASP A 267 -6.13 -7.89 -2.23
C ASP A 267 -5.46 -6.56 -2.65
N ILE A 268 -4.13 -6.53 -2.79
CA ILE A 268 -3.44 -5.35 -3.28
C ILE A 268 -3.52 -5.17 -4.80
N SER A 269 -3.99 -6.18 -5.53
CA SER A 269 -4.14 -6.10 -7.00
C SER A 269 -5.05 -4.93 -7.37
N GLY A 270 -4.57 -4.07 -8.25
CA GLY A 270 -5.32 -2.91 -8.74
C GLY A 270 -5.35 -1.70 -7.79
N LYS A 271 -4.90 -1.83 -6.53
CA LYS A 271 -4.78 -0.67 -5.63
C LYS A 271 -3.77 0.34 -6.17
N LEU A 272 -3.96 1.62 -5.81
CA LEU A 272 -3.07 2.71 -6.19
C LEU A 272 -1.85 2.76 -5.27
N ALA A 273 -2.09 2.57 -3.99
CA ALA A 273 -1.09 2.60 -2.94
C ALA A 273 -1.34 1.52 -1.87
N ASN A 274 -0.27 1.06 -1.26
CA ASN A 274 -0.32 0.34 0.00
C ASN A 274 0.33 1.22 1.07
N ILE A 275 -0.47 1.72 2.02
CA ILE A 275 -0.02 2.66 3.04
C ILE A 275 -0.05 1.93 4.40
N CYS A 276 1.13 1.66 4.94
CA CYS A 276 1.32 0.96 6.20
C CYS A 276 1.68 1.97 7.31
N ASP A 277 0.83 2.07 8.33
CA ASP A 277 1.02 3.05 9.42
C ASP A 277 2.02 2.60 10.49
N ASP A 278 2.26 1.31 10.62
CA ASP A 278 3.24 0.75 11.54
C ASP A 278 3.94 -0.44 10.91
N MET A 279 5.23 -0.32 10.77
CA MET A 279 6.08 -1.36 10.23
C MET A 279 7.03 -1.84 11.32
N SER A 280 7.08 -3.15 11.55
CA SER A 280 8.02 -3.69 12.52
C SER A 280 9.46 -3.56 12.03
N ASN A 281 10.41 -3.45 12.99
CA ASN A 281 11.86 -3.37 12.71
C ASN A 281 12.45 -4.71 12.25
N LYS A 282 11.70 -5.53 11.49
CA LYS A 282 12.22 -6.78 10.97
C LYS A 282 12.81 -6.59 9.57
N ASP A 283 13.83 -7.38 9.28
CA ASP A 283 14.48 -7.39 7.97
C ASP A 283 13.47 -7.58 6.83
N VAL A 284 13.42 -6.60 5.94
CA VAL A 284 12.63 -6.62 4.70
C VAL A 284 13.58 -6.68 3.52
N SER A 285 14.28 -7.80 3.40
CA SER A 285 15.27 -8.02 2.35
C SER A 285 14.88 -9.20 1.47
N GLY A 286 15.53 -9.33 0.33
CA GLY A 286 15.41 -10.47 -0.55
C GLY A 286 14.78 -10.18 -1.90
N GLY A 287 14.56 -11.25 -2.67
CA GLY A 287 14.04 -11.19 -4.04
C GLY A 287 12.63 -10.63 -4.11
N ASP A 288 11.75 -11.07 -3.20
CA ASP A 288 10.33 -10.69 -3.16
C ASP A 288 10.14 -9.19 -2.89
N PHE A 289 10.94 -8.62 -1.99
CA PHE A 289 10.97 -7.17 -1.77
C PHE A 289 11.31 -6.41 -3.06
N LYS A 290 12.35 -6.84 -3.77
CA LYS A 290 12.75 -6.21 -5.03
C LYS A 290 11.68 -6.33 -6.11
N LEU A 291 11.01 -7.48 -6.20
CA LEU A 291 9.91 -7.71 -7.14
C LEU A 291 8.74 -6.76 -6.86
N LEU A 292 8.27 -6.66 -5.62
CA LEU A 292 7.15 -5.79 -5.26
C LEU A 292 7.49 -4.31 -5.47
N VAL A 293 8.66 -3.87 -4.98
CA VAL A 293 9.08 -2.47 -5.12
C VAL A 293 9.31 -2.09 -6.58
N SER A 294 9.76 -3.02 -7.44
CA SER A 294 9.88 -2.77 -8.88
C SER A 294 8.57 -2.86 -9.66
N GLY A 295 7.47 -3.27 -9.02
CA GLY A 295 6.19 -3.46 -9.69
C GLY A 295 6.15 -4.67 -10.61
N ALA A 296 7.00 -5.67 -10.36
CA ALA A 296 7.00 -6.90 -11.14
C ALA A 296 5.73 -7.72 -10.88
N GLN A 297 5.31 -8.46 -11.89
CA GLN A 297 4.16 -9.35 -11.81
C GLN A 297 4.45 -10.55 -10.90
N PHE A 298 3.44 -11.01 -10.17
CA PHE A 298 3.54 -12.19 -9.32
C PHE A 298 2.21 -12.94 -9.21
N PRO A 299 2.23 -14.27 -8.91
CA PRO A 299 1.01 -15.04 -8.73
C PRO A 299 0.34 -14.70 -7.40
N ALA A 300 -0.99 -14.65 -7.42
CA ALA A 300 -1.83 -14.47 -6.25
C ALA A 300 -3.13 -15.27 -6.37
N ARG A 301 -3.91 -15.36 -5.31
CA ARG A 301 -5.18 -16.06 -5.29
C ARG A 301 -6.10 -15.50 -4.21
N PHE A 302 -7.36 -15.23 -4.54
CA PHE A 302 -8.40 -15.01 -3.52
C PHE A 302 -8.73 -16.31 -2.78
N PRO A 303 -9.24 -16.23 -1.53
CA PRO A 303 -9.76 -17.40 -0.85
C PRO A 303 -10.78 -18.13 -1.75
N TRP A 304 -10.60 -19.44 -1.91
CA TRP A 304 -11.44 -20.29 -2.76
C TRP A 304 -11.44 -19.95 -4.26
N GLY A 305 -10.74 -18.89 -4.69
CA GLY A 305 -10.62 -18.48 -6.08
C GLY A 305 -9.53 -19.24 -6.86
N ARG A 306 -9.51 -19.07 -8.19
CA ARG A 306 -8.42 -19.55 -9.05
C ARG A 306 -7.18 -18.66 -8.89
N PRO A 307 -5.96 -19.23 -9.02
CA PRO A 307 -4.74 -18.41 -9.09
C PRO A 307 -4.79 -17.49 -10.33
N PHE A 308 -4.28 -16.26 -10.16
CA PHE A 308 -4.13 -15.29 -11.24
C PHE A 308 -2.81 -14.53 -11.08
N ILE A 309 -2.40 -13.81 -12.12
CA ILE A 309 -1.20 -12.98 -12.10
C ILE A 309 -1.60 -11.53 -11.77
N VAL A 310 -1.02 -11.00 -10.71
CA VAL A 310 -1.15 -9.57 -10.38
C VAL A 310 -0.26 -8.78 -11.32
N THR A 311 -0.85 -7.92 -12.13
CA THR A 311 -0.14 -7.07 -13.10
C THR A 311 -0.06 -5.62 -12.65
N ARG A 312 -0.97 -5.19 -11.76
CA ARG A 312 -1.04 -3.82 -11.23
C ARG A 312 -0.68 -3.81 -9.75
N VAL A 313 0.59 -3.55 -9.49
CA VAL A 313 1.19 -3.55 -8.15
C VAL A 313 1.21 -2.12 -7.60
N PRO A 314 0.66 -1.84 -6.38
CA PRO A 314 0.66 -0.51 -5.80
C PRO A 314 2.06 -0.03 -5.42
N LEU A 315 2.22 1.29 -5.27
CA LEU A 315 3.38 1.86 -4.59
C LEU A 315 3.24 1.70 -3.08
N LEU A 316 4.39 1.54 -2.40
CA LEU A 316 4.45 1.29 -0.96
C LEU A 316 4.88 2.55 -0.21
N LEU A 317 4.06 3.03 0.72
CA LEU A 317 4.33 4.11 1.66
C LEU A 317 4.23 3.57 3.08
N CYS A 318 5.31 3.64 3.86
CA CYS A 318 5.35 3.07 5.20
C CYS A 318 5.79 4.11 6.23
N ASN A 319 5.07 4.19 7.34
CA ASN A 319 5.52 4.92 8.52
C ASN A 319 6.47 4.04 9.33
N VAL A 320 7.62 4.58 9.67
CA VAL A 320 8.63 3.90 10.47
C VAL A 320 9.21 4.85 11.52
N ASN A 321 9.64 4.31 12.65
CA ASN A 321 10.44 5.09 13.60
C ASN A 321 11.88 5.18 13.12
N ASP A 322 12.43 4.03 12.74
CA ASP A 322 13.74 3.87 12.13
C ASP A 322 13.60 3.01 10.88
N ILE A 323 14.48 3.20 9.91
CA ILE A 323 14.45 2.38 8.70
C ILE A 323 14.83 0.94 9.06
N PRO A 324 14.03 -0.06 8.62
CA PRO A 324 14.25 -1.45 8.97
C PRO A 324 15.66 -1.92 8.60
N PRO A 325 16.32 -2.69 9.48
CA PRO A 325 17.61 -3.28 9.17
C PRO A 325 17.49 -4.21 7.96
N THR A 326 18.56 -4.35 7.21
CA THR A 326 18.60 -5.24 6.05
C THR A 326 19.86 -6.10 6.06
N THR A 327 19.68 -7.36 5.64
CA THR A 327 20.80 -8.26 5.34
C THR A 327 21.29 -8.13 3.89
N ASP A 328 20.56 -7.37 3.05
CA ASP A 328 20.90 -7.12 1.64
C ASP A 328 21.73 -5.83 1.49
N ASP A 329 23.05 -5.95 1.40
CA ASP A 329 23.99 -4.85 1.18
C ASP A 329 24.16 -4.45 -0.29
N SER A 330 23.28 -4.91 -1.17
CA SER A 330 23.36 -4.53 -2.58
C SER A 330 22.92 -3.09 -2.83
N ASN A 331 23.60 -2.37 -3.73
CA ASN A 331 23.15 -1.06 -4.18
C ASN A 331 21.71 -1.10 -4.73
N GLY A 332 21.28 -2.25 -5.25
CA GLY A 332 19.92 -2.46 -5.74
C GLY A 332 18.85 -2.40 -4.66
N HIS A 333 19.19 -2.69 -3.40
CA HIS A 333 18.29 -2.54 -2.27
C HIS A 333 18.18 -1.07 -1.82
N PHE A 334 19.31 -0.42 -1.55
CA PHE A 334 19.34 0.96 -1.03
C PHE A 334 18.78 1.99 -2.00
N ARG A 335 19.09 1.90 -3.29
CA ARG A 335 18.55 2.83 -4.29
C ARG A 335 17.03 2.81 -4.43
N ARG A 336 16.37 1.76 -3.91
CA ARG A 336 14.91 1.62 -3.94
C ARG A 336 14.22 2.20 -2.70
N GLN A 337 14.98 2.68 -1.75
CA GLN A 337 14.45 3.31 -0.55
C GLN A 337 14.37 4.83 -0.78
N LEU A 338 13.21 5.40 -0.49
CA LEU A 338 12.97 6.85 -0.50
C LEU A 338 12.69 7.28 0.94
N PRO A 339 13.73 7.60 1.73
CA PRO A 339 13.55 8.06 3.10
C PRO A 339 13.13 9.52 3.12
N ILE A 340 12.06 9.83 3.82
CA ILE A 340 11.55 11.18 4.08
C ILE A 340 11.55 11.40 5.59
N ILE A 341 12.37 12.31 6.05
CA ILE A 341 12.55 12.55 7.49
C ILE A 341 11.48 13.51 8.00
N CYS A 342 10.83 13.11 9.11
CA CYS A 342 9.86 13.89 9.86
C CYS A 342 10.48 14.21 11.24
N PRO A 343 11.35 15.22 11.36
CA PRO A 343 12.21 15.42 12.52
C PRO A 343 11.47 16.03 13.71
N ASN A 344 10.41 16.80 13.46
CA ASN A 344 9.79 17.65 14.46
C ASN A 344 8.80 16.85 15.32
N GLN A 345 9.02 16.81 16.62
CA GLN A 345 8.02 16.32 17.57
C GLN A 345 7.02 17.42 17.92
N ILE A 346 5.73 17.12 17.75
CA ILE A 346 4.65 18.02 18.10
C ILE A 346 4.45 17.99 19.61
N LYS A 347 4.66 19.14 20.27
CA LYS A 347 4.44 19.27 21.71
C LYS A 347 2.95 19.16 22.02
N GLU A 348 2.59 18.64 23.21
CA GLU A 348 1.18 18.42 23.60
C GLU A 348 0.32 19.68 23.47
N LYS A 349 0.87 20.84 23.83
CA LYS A 349 0.18 22.15 23.72
C LYS A 349 -0.10 22.60 22.29
N ASP A 350 0.63 22.07 21.30
CA ASP A 350 0.55 22.47 19.89
C ASP A 350 -0.27 21.44 19.07
N LYS A 351 -0.74 20.37 19.71
CA LYS A 351 -1.60 19.35 19.08
C LYS A 351 -2.99 19.90 18.81
N ASP A 352 -3.43 19.80 17.57
CA ASP A 352 -4.83 20.04 17.20
C ASP A 352 -5.58 18.68 17.17
N PRO A 353 -6.43 18.37 18.18
CA PRO A 353 -7.15 17.11 18.22
C PRO A 353 -8.18 16.95 17.10
N GLN A 354 -8.54 18.05 16.43
CA GLN A 354 -9.48 18.05 15.31
C GLN A 354 -8.80 18.01 13.95
N LEU A 355 -7.47 17.99 13.89
CA LEU A 355 -6.72 18.06 12.62
C LEU A 355 -7.13 16.95 11.66
N THR A 356 -7.22 15.70 12.14
CA THR A 356 -7.67 14.57 11.31
C THR A 356 -9.07 14.79 10.74
N SER A 357 -10.02 15.27 11.54
CA SER A 357 -11.37 15.57 11.08
C SER A 357 -11.41 16.74 10.08
N LYS A 358 -10.61 17.78 10.29
CA LYS A 358 -10.48 18.91 9.37
C LYS A 358 -9.91 18.47 8.02
N LEU A 359 -8.93 17.56 8.01
CA LEU A 359 -8.32 17.01 6.80
C LEU A 359 -9.19 15.94 6.11
N ALA A 360 -10.21 15.41 6.76
CA ALA A 360 -11.14 14.45 6.19
C ALA A 360 -12.33 15.09 5.43
N THR A 361 -12.49 16.42 5.49
CA THR A 361 -13.56 17.12 4.79
C THR A 361 -13.41 17.02 3.27
N LYS A 362 -14.51 17.11 2.51
CA LYS A 362 -14.47 17.06 1.04
C LYS A 362 -13.58 18.13 0.43
N ASP A 363 -13.55 19.30 1.02
CA ASP A 363 -12.70 20.41 0.58
C ASP A 363 -11.22 20.12 0.87
N ALA A 364 -10.91 19.58 2.03
CA ALA A 364 -9.55 19.16 2.33
C ALA A 364 -9.08 18.05 1.38
N LYS A 365 -9.90 17.04 1.14
CA LYS A 365 -9.60 15.99 0.16
C LYS A 365 -9.34 16.55 -1.24
N ALA A 366 -10.13 17.54 -1.68
CA ALA A 366 -9.92 18.20 -2.97
C ALA A 366 -8.58 18.95 -3.03
N ALA A 367 -8.18 19.64 -1.96
CA ALA A 367 -6.89 20.33 -1.89
C ALA A 367 -5.71 19.35 -1.83
N ILE A 368 -5.84 18.27 -1.03
CA ILE A 368 -4.83 17.21 -0.93
C ILE A 368 -4.67 16.49 -2.27
N PHE A 369 -5.79 16.21 -2.96
CA PHE A 369 -5.75 15.64 -4.31
C PHE A 369 -4.99 16.56 -5.27
N ASN A 370 -5.25 17.85 -5.27
CA ASN A 370 -4.53 18.81 -6.13
C ASN A 370 -3.03 18.82 -5.83
N TRP A 371 -2.64 18.73 -4.55
CA TRP A 371 -1.24 18.61 -4.16
C TRP A 371 -0.61 17.31 -4.72
N ILE A 372 -1.30 16.18 -4.62
CA ILE A 372 -0.87 14.90 -5.21
C ILE A 372 -0.81 15.00 -6.74
N TYR A 373 -1.81 15.62 -7.36
CA TYR A 373 -1.91 15.77 -8.81
C TYR A 373 -0.81 16.68 -9.39
N GLU A 374 -0.35 17.66 -8.63
CA GLU A 374 0.85 18.41 -9.02
C GLU A 374 2.10 17.55 -9.00
N GLY A 375 2.24 16.67 -8.00
CA GLY A 375 3.29 15.66 -7.97
C GLY A 375 3.22 14.71 -9.19
N TYR A 376 2.00 14.32 -9.59
CA TYR A 376 1.78 13.53 -10.80
C TYR A 376 2.28 14.27 -12.04
N LYS A 377 1.92 15.55 -12.22
CA LYS A 377 2.37 16.36 -13.36
C LYS A 377 3.89 16.51 -13.40
N ALA A 378 4.50 16.77 -12.25
CA ALA A 378 5.96 16.86 -12.13
C ALA A 378 6.64 15.52 -12.49
N LEU A 379 6.09 14.41 -11.98
CA LEU A 379 6.64 13.08 -12.24
C LEU A 379 6.50 12.66 -13.72
N VAL A 380 5.40 13.02 -14.37
CA VAL A 380 5.22 12.80 -15.83
C VAL A 380 6.21 13.64 -16.63
N ALA A 381 6.43 14.90 -16.27
CA ALA A 381 7.40 15.78 -16.91
C ALA A 381 8.84 15.23 -16.82
N GLU A 382 9.17 14.56 -15.71
CA GLU A 382 10.46 13.91 -15.47
C GLU A 382 10.51 12.44 -15.94
N ASN A 383 9.57 12.02 -16.79
CA ASN A 383 9.49 10.64 -17.33
C ASN A 383 9.51 9.55 -16.24
N GLY A 384 8.80 9.77 -15.14
CA GLY A 384 8.69 8.84 -14.02
C GLY A 384 9.88 8.85 -13.06
N LYS A 385 10.82 9.78 -13.17
CA LYS A 385 11.96 9.90 -12.27
C LYS A 385 11.63 10.85 -11.13
N ILE A 386 11.75 10.35 -9.90
CA ILE A 386 11.64 11.19 -8.70
C ILE A 386 12.95 11.92 -8.50
N GLU A 387 12.87 13.22 -8.25
CA GLU A 387 14.04 14.02 -7.91
C GLU A 387 14.58 13.63 -6.52
N ILE A 388 15.81 13.15 -6.47
CA ILE A 388 16.48 12.76 -5.23
C ILE A 388 17.39 13.92 -4.81
N CYS A 389 16.94 14.68 -3.82
CA CYS A 389 17.72 15.79 -3.27
C CYS A 389 18.94 15.30 -2.47
N GLN A 390 19.83 16.24 -2.12
CA GLN A 390 21.05 15.95 -1.38
C GLN A 390 20.76 15.32 -0.01
N SER A 391 19.78 15.86 0.72
CA SER A 391 19.37 15.35 2.04
C SER A 391 18.90 13.89 1.98
N ILE A 392 18.17 13.49 0.93
CA ILE A 392 17.77 12.08 0.74
C ILE A 392 18.98 11.19 0.49
N ARG A 393 19.95 11.63 -0.31
CA ARG A 393 21.18 10.87 -0.58
C ARG A 393 22.00 10.65 0.69
N GLU A 394 22.16 11.68 1.50
CA GLU A 394 22.85 11.62 2.78
C GLU A 394 22.21 10.56 3.70
N VAL A 395 20.87 10.58 3.83
CA VAL A 395 20.15 9.56 4.59
C VAL A 395 20.32 8.16 4.01
N GLN A 396 20.28 8.00 2.68
CA GLN A 396 20.51 6.71 2.02
C GLN A 396 21.93 6.18 2.27
N ASP A 397 22.92 7.05 2.26
CA ASP A 397 24.32 6.70 2.54
C ASP A 397 24.51 6.33 4.03
N ASP A 398 23.90 7.05 4.95
CA ASP A 398 23.90 6.72 6.39
C ASP A 398 23.26 5.36 6.66
N ILE A 399 22.11 5.07 6.04
CA ILE A 399 21.45 3.75 6.14
C ILE A 399 22.38 2.65 5.66
N LYS A 400 23.03 2.85 4.52
CA LYS A 400 23.96 1.89 3.92
C LYS A 400 25.18 1.67 4.80
N GLU A 401 25.67 2.70 5.46
CA GLU A 401 26.77 2.58 6.43
C GLU A 401 26.32 1.83 7.68
N GLN A 402 25.19 2.21 8.27
CA GLN A 402 24.67 1.60 9.49
C GLN A 402 24.21 0.15 9.30
N SER A 403 23.73 -0.23 8.13
CA SER A 403 23.30 -1.61 7.84
C SER A 403 24.44 -2.60 7.64
N ASN A 404 25.66 -2.13 7.45
CA ASN A 404 26.81 -2.98 7.16
C ASN A 404 27.86 -2.90 8.25
N SER A 405 27.99 -3.98 9.06
CA SER A 405 28.95 -4.06 10.16
C SER A 405 30.41 -3.81 9.73
N VAL A 406 30.79 -4.15 8.49
CA VAL A 406 32.14 -3.86 7.98
C VAL A 406 32.33 -2.36 7.74
N ARG A 407 31.31 -1.67 7.21
CA ARG A 407 31.37 -0.21 6.99
C ARG A 407 31.44 0.52 8.31
N ARG A 408 30.60 0.12 9.30
CA ARG A 408 30.65 0.66 10.66
C ARG A 408 32.00 0.44 11.30
N TRP A 409 32.54 -0.79 11.23
CA TRP A 409 33.86 -1.11 11.74
C TRP A 409 34.94 -0.23 11.11
N VAL A 410 34.91 -0.02 9.79
CA VAL A 410 35.86 0.86 9.07
C VAL A 410 35.74 2.29 9.56
N LYS A 411 34.54 2.83 9.69
CA LYS A 411 34.27 4.21 10.12
C LYS A 411 34.65 4.47 11.58
N GLU A 412 34.21 3.61 12.49
CA GLU A 412 34.44 3.77 13.94
C GLU A 412 35.92 3.61 14.31
N ASN A 413 36.67 2.79 13.58
CA ASN A 413 38.12 2.67 13.78
C ASN A 413 38.93 3.70 12.98
N GLY A 414 38.26 4.64 12.29
CA GLY A 414 38.92 5.68 11.51
C GLY A 414 39.68 5.17 10.30
N TYR A 415 39.36 3.98 9.81
CA TYR A 415 39.99 3.45 8.61
C TYR A 415 39.51 4.17 7.35
N MET A 416 40.47 4.42 6.42
CA MET A 416 40.17 5.04 5.13
C MET A 416 40.94 4.36 4.00
N ALA A 417 40.39 4.47 2.80
CA ALA A 417 41.09 4.10 1.58
C ALA A 417 42.25 5.08 1.33
N VAL A 418 43.44 4.55 1.11
CA VAL A 418 44.64 5.35 0.81
C VAL A 418 45.36 4.77 -0.38
N GLU A 419 46.03 5.63 -1.16
CA GLU A 419 46.95 5.17 -2.19
C GLU A 419 48.23 4.67 -1.53
N PRO A 420 48.65 3.43 -1.85
CA PRO A 420 49.87 2.86 -1.27
C PRO A 420 51.11 3.53 -1.82
N ASN A 421 52.03 3.80 -0.96
CA ASN A 421 53.35 4.30 -1.34
C ASN A 421 54.34 3.12 -1.66
N GLY A 422 54.00 2.39 -2.72
CA GLY A 422 54.75 1.22 -3.16
C GLY A 422 54.40 -0.10 -2.44
N ALA A 423 55.17 -1.14 -2.77
CA ALA A 423 54.88 -2.49 -2.27
C ALA A 423 55.25 -2.70 -0.78
N ALA A 424 56.15 -1.89 -0.25
CA ALA A 424 56.63 -1.97 1.14
C ALA A 424 55.87 -1.01 2.11
N ASP A 425 54.78 -0.38 1.66
CA ASP A 425 54.02 0.53 2.49
C ASP A 425 53.52 -0.17 3.79
N PRO A 426 53.78 0.38 4.96
CA PRO A 426 53.40 -0.23 6.24
C PRO A 426 51.89 -0.32 6.46
N ARG A 427 51.08 0.38 5.69
CA ARG A 427 49.62 0.36 5.75
C ARG A 427 49.01 -0.87 5.06
N TRP A 428 49.82 -1.73 4.41
CA TRP A 428 49.36 -3.02 3.91
C TRP A 428 49.08 -3.98 5.08
N ARG A 429 47.81 -4.45 5.19
CA ARG A 429 47.36 -5.41 6.20
C ARG A 429 46.87 -6.69 5.54
N MET A 430 47.20 -7.84 6.12
CA MET A 430 46.71 -9.13 5.63
C MET A 430 45.20 -9.28 5.93
N MET A 431 44.47 -9.95 5.05
CA MET A 431 43.06 -10.28 5.30
C MET A 431 42.87 -11.03 6.63
N LYS A 432 43.80 -11.87 7.06
CA LYS A 432 43.74 -12.60 8.33
C LYS A 432 43.68 -11.64 9.53
N ASP A 433 44.52 -10.62 9.54
CA ASP A 433 44.61 -9.65 10.64
C ASP A 433 43.37 -8.76 10.66
N ILE A 434 42.92 -8.30 9.49
CA ILE A 434 41.65 -7.58 9.31
C ILE A 434 40.48 -8.39 9.84
N MET A 435 40.42 -9.68 9.51
CA MET A 435 39.34 -10.55 9.99
C MET A 435 39.39 -10.81 11.51
N THR A 436 40.56 -10.84 12.10
CA THR A 436 40.71 -11.00 13.57
C THR A 436 40.15 -9.79 14.29
N GLU A 437 40.52 -8.59 13.85
CA GLU A 437 40.06 -7.34 14.42
C GLU A 437 38.58 -7.11 14.19
N TYR A 438 38.09 -7.33 12.96
CA TYR A 438 36.68 -7.21 12.63
C TYR A 438 35.79 -8.20 13.42
N LYS A 439 36.29 -9.43 13.66
CA LYS A 439 35.56 -10.40 14.51
C LYS A 439 35.50 -9.95 15.98
N GLY A 440 36.58 -9.34 16.51
CA GLY A 440 36.56 -8.71 17.81
C GLY A 440 35.50 -7.63 17.89
N TYR A 441 35.48 -6.72 16.94
CA TYR A 441 34.44 -5.69 16.84
C TYR A 441 33.01 -6.29 16.80
N CYS A 442 32.74 -7.27 15.94
CA CYS A 442 31.43 -7.91 15.89
C CYS A 442 31.03 -8.58 17.21
N HIS A 443 31.98 -9.18 17.91
CA HIS A 443 31.76 -9.80 19.23
C HIS A 443 31.33 -8.76 20.27
N ASP A 444 32.00 -7.60 20.30
CA ASP A 444 31.70 -6.52 21.25
C ASP A 444 30.29 -5.93 21.01
N TYR A 445 29.82 -5.93 19.77
CA TYR A 445 28.47 -5.49 19.40
C TYR A 445 27.44 -6.63 19.29
N SER A 446 27.79 -7.85 19.71
CA SER A 446 26.90 -9.04 19.65
C SER A 446 26.38 -9.34 18.23
N GLU A 447 27.20 -9.07 17.22
CA GLU A 447 26.87 -9.27 15.80
C GLU A 447 27.58 -10.50 15.21
N ILE A 448 26.98 -11.09 14.18
CA ILE A 448 27.61 -12.18 13.44
C ILE A 448 28.57 -11.61 12.40
N ALA A 449 29.86 -11.94 12.54
CA ALA A 449 30.88 -11.51 11.61
C ALA A 449 30.64 -12.04 10.19
N LYS A 450 30.74 -11.17 9.19
CA LYS A 450 30.62 -11.54 7.78
C LYS A 450 31.84 -12.39 7.33
N SER A 451 31.65 -13.16 6.25
CA SER A 451 32.71 -13.98 5.70
C SER A 451 33.85 -13.12 5.12
N PRO A 452 35.09 -13.64 5.03
CA PRO A 452 36.23 -12.91 4.45
C PRO A 452 35.95 -12.42 3.02
N LYS A 453 35.17 -13.18 2.25
CA LYS A 453 34.76 -12.80 0.89
C LYS A 453 33.85 -11.56 0.91
N ALA A 454 32.93 -11.49 1.84
CA ALA A 454 32.04 -10.35 2.02
C ALA A 454 32.79 -9.11 2.50
N VAL A 455 33.67 -9.27 3.50
CA VAL A 455 34.57 -8.18 3.98
C VAL A 455 35.43 -7.64 2.83
N SER A 456 36.05 -8.54 2.05
CA SER A 456 36.84 -8.19 0.86
C SER A 456 36.05 -7.38 -0.16
N LYS A 457 34.79 -7.72 -0.38
CA LYS A 457 33.90 -6.99 -1.29
C LYS A 457 33.65 -5.57 -0.79
N VAL A 458 33.27 -5.43 0.49
CA VAL A 458 32.98 -4.12 1.08
C VAL A 458 34.22 -3.21 1.10
N LEU A 459 35.40 -3.73 1.45
CA LEU A 459 36.62 -2.94 1.42
C LEU A 459 36.95 -2.43 0.01
N ARG A 460 36.73 -3.24 -1.03
CA ARG A 460 36.89 -2.80 -2.43
C ARG A 460 35.86 -1.75 -2.83
N ASP A 461 34.59 -1.94 -2.40
CA ASP A 461 33.51 -0.98 -2.66
C ASP A 461 33.77 0.38 -1.98
N LEU A 462 34.54 0.38 -0.89
CA LEU A 462 35.04 1.58 -0.21
C LEU A 462 36.31 2.17 -0.86
N GLY A 463 36.75 1.61 -1.98
CA GLY A 463 37.94 2.09 -2.70
C GLY A 463 39.28 1.63 -2.10
N VAL A 464 39.28 0.73 -1.12
CA VAL A 464 40.51 0.22 -0.50
C VAL A 464 41.31 -0.59 -1.53
N ARG A 465 42.56 -0.17 -1.78
CA ARG A 465 43.48 -0.87 -2.69
C ARG A 465 43.83 -2.25 -2.14
N SER A 466 43.87 -3.25 -3.03
CA SER A 466 44.23 -4.61 -2.64
C SER A 466 45.32 -5.15 -3.56
N LYS A 467 46.20 -6.00 -3.00
CA LYS A 467 47.22 -6.77 -3.76
C LYS A 467 47.18 -8.23 -3.32
N ARG A 468 47.58 -9.13 -4.21
CA ARG A 468 47.72 -10.56 -3.90
C ARG A 468 49.21 -10.90 -3.87
N CYS A 469 49.65 -11.41 -2.72
CA CYS A 469 51.00 -11.91 -2.53
C CYS A 469 50.94 -13.37 -2.09
N SER A 470 51.51 -14.28 -2.86
CA SER A 470 51.38 -15.73 -2.63
C SER A 470 49.92 -16.14 -2.56
N ASN A 471 49.46 -16.77 -1.50
CA ASN A 471 48.05 -17.19 -1.33
C ASN A 471 47.21 -16.21 -0.48
N THR A 472 47.72 -15.01 -0.15
CA THR A 472 47.09 -14.07 0.76
C THR A 472 46.75 -12.76 0.06
N THR A 473 45.56 -12.22 0.35
CA THR A 473 45.15 -10.87 -0.10
C THR A 473 45.46 -9.85 0.98
N TRP A 474 46.05 -8.74 0.57
CA TRP A 474 46.42 -7.60 1.41
C TRP A 474 45.59 -6.39 1.01
N TYR A 475 45.26 -5.55 1.97
CA TYR A 475 44.51 -4.31 1.80
C TYR A 475 45.26 -3.15 2.39
N CYS A 476 45.30 -2.01 1.68
CA CYS A 476 45.96 -0.80 2.16
C CYS A 476 44.96 0.08 2.91
N LEU A 477 45.02 0.06 4.24
CA LEU A 477 44.15 0.83 5.11
C LEU A 477 44.95 1.92 5.82
N GLY A 478 44.58 3.18 5.58
CA GLY A 478 45.09 4.34 6.34
C GLY A 478 44.24 4.52 7.61
N ILE A 479 44.82 5.17 8.59
CA ILE A 479 44.11 5.68 9.77
C ILE A 479 44.01 7.19 9.59
N GLY A 480 42.80 7.73 9.46
CA GLY A 480 42.54 9.16 9.44
C GLY A 480 42.33 9.66 10.86
N SER A 481 42.79 10.84 11.16
CA SER A 481 42.24 11.58 12.31
C SER A 481 40.79 11.92 11.95
N VAL A 482 39.81 11.36 12.67
CA VAL A 482 38.44 11.84 12.65
C VAL A 482 38.52 13.34 12.98
N PRO A 483 38.01 14.26 12.15
CA PRO A 483 37.84 15.63 12.58
C PRO A 483 36.92 15.58 13.81
N ILE A 484 37.43 15.90 14.97
CA ILE A 484 36.58 16.25 16.11
C ILE A 484 35.90 17.53 15.61
N GLU A 485 34.60 17.46 15.27
CA GLU A 485 33.81 18.66 15.17
C GLU A 485 33.89 19.34 16.54
N ASP A 486 34.70 20.41 16.59
CA ASP A 486 34.71 21.32 17.71
C ASP A 486 33.29 21.87 17.87
N SER A 487 32.52 21.25 18.76
CA SER A 487 31.36 21.90 19.34
C SER A 487 31.90 23.01 20.26
N ALA A 488 32.22 24.15 19.64
CA ALA A 488 32.52 25.38 20.35
C ALA A 488 31.26 25.81 21.11
N GLU A 489 31.54 26.19 22.38
CA GLU A 489 30.64 26.76 23.37
C GLU A 489 29.91 25.79 24.30
N SER A 490 30.67 25.13 25.17
CA SER A 490 30.15 24.74 26.47
C SER A 490 30.36 25.90 27.47
N THR A 491 29.31 26.63 27.73
CA THR A 491 29.17 27.39 28.97
C THR A 491 29.35 26.43 30.14
N ALA A 492 30.32 26.75 30.99
CA ALA A 492 30.66 26.05 32.21
C ALA A 492 29.41 25.86 33.08
N VAL A 493 28.94 24.62 33.17
CA VAL A 493 28.04 24.17 34.23
C VAL A 493 28.81 23.19 35.08
N SER A 494 28.94 23.56 36.38
CA SER A 494 29.62 22.86 37.46
C SER A 494 29.25 21.36 37.49
N ALA A 495 30.29 20.54 37.79
CA ALA A 495 30.20 19.08 37.96
C ALA A 495 29.05 18.65 38.88
N PRO A 496 28.30 17.62 38.55
CA PRO A 496 27.36 17.00 39.49
C PRO A 496 28.15 16.19 40.51
N LYS A 497 27.85 16.46 41.80
CA LYS A 497 28.33 15.64 42.93
C LYS A 497 27.85 14.20 42.76
N GLU A 498 28.76 13.24 43.05
CA GLU A 498 28.43 11.82 43.15
C GLU A 498 27.22 11.60 44.08
N PRO A 499 26.28 10.70 43.72
CA PRO A 499 25.23 10.35 44.65
C PRO A 499 25.75 9.46 45.75
N GLU A 500 25.57 9.92 47.00
CA GLU A 500 25.81 9.13 48.21
C GLU A 500 25.06 7.80 48.16
N ARG A 501 25.77 6.70 48.41
CA ARG A 501 25.21 5.38 48.62
C ARG A 501 24.39 5.34 49.90
N VAL A 502 23.07 5.27 49.80
CA VAL A 502 22.15 5.01 50.91
C VAL A 502 22.13 3.51 51.20
N PRO A 503 22.36 3.06 52.47
CA PRO A 503 22.30 1.64 52.81
C PRO A 503 20.86 1.13 52.80
N LEU A 504 20.66 -0.02 52.16
CA LEU A 504 19.44 -0.83 52.21
C LEU A 504 19.25 -1.37 53.65
N ASN A 505 18.46 -0.67 54.47
CA ASN A 505 17.76 -1.26 55.61
C ASN A 505 16.83 -0.22 56.26
N ARG A 506 15.57 -0.18 55.77
CA ARG A 506 14.42 0.27 56.56
C ARG A 506 13.19 -0.50 56.13
N PRO A 507 12.41 -1.06 57.06
CA PRO A 507 11.16 -1.77 56.72
C PRO A 507 10.06 -0.77 56.32
N MET A 508 9.31 -1.13 55.33
CA MET A 508 8.15 -0.38 54.87
C MET A 508 7.01 -0.43 55.89
N PRO A 509 6.28 0.66 56.14
CA PRO A 509 5.07 0.63 56.95
C PRO A 509 3.92 -0.04 56.17
N GLY A 510 3.13 -0.83 56.92
CA GLY A 510 2.05 -1.66 56.38
C GLY A 510 0.96 -0.86 55.71
N ILE A 511 0.48 -1.44 54.62
CA ILE A 511 -0.80 -1.09 54.00
C ILE A 511 -1.80 -2.17 54.44
N ASP A 512 -2.80 -1.76 55.19
CA ASP A 512 -3.94 -2.58 55.64
C ASP A 512 -4.75 -3.06 54.41
N THR A 513 -4.86 -4.36 54.28
CA THR A 513 -5.82 -5.00 53.39
C THR A 513 -7.12 -5.23 54.15
N PRO A 514 -8.29 -4.81 53.68
CA PRO A 514 -9.56 -5.29 54.20
C PRO A 514 -9.86 -6.68 53.66
N ALA A 515 -9.74 -7.67 54.53
CA ALA A 515 -10.40 -8.97 54.37
C ALA A 515 -11.89 -8.81 54.69
N SER A 516 -12.75 -8.92 53.73
CA SER A 516 -14.14 -9.42 53.87
C SER A 516 -14.86 -9.30 52.54
N LEU A 517 -15.12 -10.43 51.94
CA LEU A 517 -16.30 -10.79 51.15
C LEU A 517 -15.97 -12.07 50.30
N MET A 518 -15.80 -13.17 51.04
CA MET A 518 -16.11 -14.49 50.49
C MET A 518 -17.27 -15.05 51.30
N LYS A 519 -18.45 -15.13 50.71
CA LYS A 519 -19.46 -16.12 51.04
C LYS A 519 -20.26 -16.48 49.80
N ASP A 520 -20.17 -17.77 49.52
CA ASP A 520 -21.19 -18.65 49.00
C ASP A 520 -21.76 -18.39 47.58
N ASN A 521 -21.36 -19.23 46.63
CA ASN A 521 -22.34 -20.14 46.06
C ASN A 521 -21.62 -21.29 45.33
N GLY A 522 -21.76 -22.47 45.93
CA GLY A 522 -21.32 -23.72 45.37
C GLY A 522 -22.21 -24.19 44.20
N ILE A 523 -21.61 -24.84 43.24
CA ILE A 523 -22.21 -25.96 42.49
C ILE A 523 -21.07 -26.96 42.20
N LYS A 524 -21.35 -28.18 42.61
CA LYS A 524 -20.64 -29.44 42.36
C LYS A 524 -20.47 -29.67 40.86
N GLY A 525 -19.35 -30.15 40.33
CA GLY A 525 -18.93 -31.57 40.35
C GLY A 525 -19.43 -32.34 39.14
N ALA A 526 -18.51 -32.94 38.45
CA ALA A 526 -18.44 -34.23 37.71
C ALA A 526 -17.89 -34.01 36.30
N GLU A 527 -16.66 -34.44 36.07
CA GLU A 527 -16.26 -35.77 35.53
C GLU A 527 -16.42 -35.92 34.02
N THR A 528 -15.27 -36.21 33.47
CA THR A 528 -14.81 -37.23 32.51
C THR A 528 -14.98 -36.94 31.03
N GLU A 529 -13.79 -36.88 30.41
CA GLU A 529 -13.28 -37.72 29.29
C GLU A 529 -14.30 -38.28 28.29
N GLU A 530 -14.07 -37.99 26.99
CA GLU A 530 -13.71 -38.99 25.98
C GLU A 530 -13.89 -38.44 24.55
N ASP A 531 -12.83 -38.60 23.80
CA ASP A 531 -12.71 -39.03 22.39
C ASP A 531 -13.47 -38.32 21.24
N LEU A 532 -12.68 -37.67 20.41
CA LEU A 532 -12.49 -37.76 18.96
C LEU A 532 -13.51 -38.61 18.13
N PRO A 533 -13.65 -38.49 16.76
CA PRO A 533 -12.74 -37.93 15.76
C PRO A 533 -13.42 -37.20 14.55
N PHE A 534 -12.55 -36.72 13.67
CA PHE A 534 -12.61 -36.25 12.29
C PHE A 534 -12.78 -34.76 12.08
#